data_8367ec831bae02dfcbad7d0d17742545
#
_entry.id   8367ec831bae02dfcbad7d0d17742545
#
_cell.length_a   1.000
_cell.length_b   1.000
_cell.length_c   1.000
_cell.angle_alpha   90.00
_cell.angle_beta   90.00
_cell.angle_gamma   90.00
#
_symmetry.space_group_name_H-M   'P 1'
#
loop_
_entity.id
_entity.type
_entity.pdbx_description
1 polymer ?
#
loop_
_entity_poly.entity_id
_entity_poly.type
_entity_poly.pdbx_seq_one_letter_code
_entity_poly.pdbx_strand_id
1 'polypeptide(L)'
;MEQRDAAIRQWFDMWLTKQDTGIRDLFAPDAVYIESWGPAYHGAEQIAWWFTEWNRRGTVERWDIRQFFHRGDQTVVEWTFANQMDDGRREVFEGMTLVRWTAAGQIARLQEFGCNLERYDPYAHGPEPRFRDQQAAWF
;
A
#
# COMPACT_ATOMS: atom_id res chain seq x y z
N MET A 1 6.45 3.56 -19.48
CA MET A 1 6.04 4.14 -18.21
C MET A 1 4.53 4.24 -18.08
N GLU A 2 3.83 4.65 -19.13
CA GLU A 2 2.36 4.69 -19.10
C GLU A 2 1.76 3.32 -18.80
N GLN A 3 2.33 2.25 -19.31
CA GLN A 3 1.86 0.88 -19.03
C GLN A 3 2.04 0.51 -17.55
N ARG A 4 3.13 0.97 -16.93
CA ARG A 4 3.40 0.74 -15.51
C ARG A 4 2.43 1.52 -14.64
N ASP A 5 2.18 2.77 -14.98
CA ASP A 5 1.19 3.60 -14.30
C ASP A 5 -0.20 2.96 -14.39
N ALA A 6 -0.59 2.51 -15.58
CA ALA A 6 -1.88 1.86 -15.81
C ALA A 6 -2.01 0.58 -14.99
N ALA A 7 -0.95 -0.22 -14.89
CA ALA A 7 -0.95 -1.46 -14.11
C ALA A 7 -1.15 -1.18 -12.62
N ILE A 8 -0.47 -0.15 -12.08
CA ILE A 8 -0.64 0.24 -10.67
C ILE A 8 -2.04 0.80 -10.43
N ARG A 9 -2.58 1.61 -11.35
CA ARG A 9 -3.96 2.10 -11.25
C ARG A 9 -4.97 0.96 -11.26
N GLN A 10 -4.75 -0.04 -12.12
CA GLN A 10 -5.60 -1.24 -12.16
C GLN A 10 -5.59 -1.96 -10.81
N TRP A 11 -4.41 -2.11 -10.20
CA TRP A 11 -4.28 -2.75 -8.90
C TRP A 11 -5.08 -2.01 -7.83
N PHE A 12 -4.94 -0.70 -7.74
CA PHE A 12 -5.68 0.11 -6.76
C PHE A 12 -7.20 0.08 -7.04
N ASP A 13 -7.60 0.11 -8.30
CA ASP A 13 -9.01 0.04 -8.68
C ASP A 13 -9.65 -1.30 -8.31
N MET A 14 -8.89 -2.40 -8.36
CA MET A 14 -9.40 -3.70 -7.88
C MET A 14 -9.85 -3.62 -6.42
N TRP A 15 -9.09 -2.93 -5.58
CA TRP A 15 -9.44 -2.77 -4.16
C TRP A 15 -10.65 -1.85 -3.98
N LEU A 16 -10.74 -0.78 -4.73
CA LEU A 16 -11.86 0.15 -4.65
C LEU A 16 -13.17 -0.49 -5.11
N THR A 17 -13.13 -1.41 -6.06
CA THR A 17 -14.31 -2.09 -6.61
C THR A 17 -14.56 -3.47 -6.01
N LYS A 18 -13.62 -4.00 -5.24
CA LYS A 18 -13.62 -5.38 -4.72
C LYS A 18 -13.66 -6.44 -5.83
N GLN A 19 -13.05 -6.15 -6.97
CA GLN A 19 -13.07 -7.04 -8.13
C GLN A 19 -11.67 -7.38 -8.59
N ASP A 20 -11.37 -8.68 -8.67
CA ASP A 20 -10.16 -9.18 -9.30
C ASP A 20 -10.30 -9.08 -10.82
N THR A 21 -9.68 -8.07 -11.40
CA THR A 21 -9.69 -7.86 -12.85
C THR A 21 -8.44 -8.43 -13.52
N GLY A 22 -7.63 -9.20 -12.79
CA GLY A 22 -6.46 -9.85 -13.38
C GLY A 22 -5.25 -9.91 -12.47
N ILE A 23 -5.40 -10.24 -11.19
CA ILE A 23 -4.27 -10.34 -10.24
C ILE A 23 -3.19 -11.29 -10.78
N ARG A 24 -3.60 -12.44 -11.32
CA ARG A 24 -2.67 -13.47 -11.80
C ARG A 24 -1.93 -13.07 -13.08
N ASP A 25 -2.45 -12.09 -13.81
CA ASP A 25 -1.77 -11.52 -14.98
C ASP A 25 -0.90 -10.32 -14.61
N LEU A 26 -1.33 -9.56 -13.59
CA LEU A 26 -0.63 -8.37 -13.13
C LEU A 26 0.64 -8.71 -12.36
N PHE A 27 0.58 -9.71 -11.48
CA PHE A 27 1.70 -10.16 -10.66
C PHE A 27 2.38 -11.38 -11.27
N ALA A 28 3.71 -11.41 -11.19
CA ALA A 28 4.46 -12.60 -11.59
C ALA A 28 4.07 -13.80 -10.71
N PRO A 29 4.16 -15.05 -11.22
CA PRO A 29 3.81 -16.23 -10.43
C PRO A 29 4.56 -16.35 -9.11
N ASP A 30 5.79 -15.83 -9.04
CA ASP A 30 6.66 -15.83 -7.87
C ASP A 30 6.79 -14.44 -7.22
N ALA A 31 5.88 -13.53 -7.49
CA ALA A 31 5.91 -12.19 -6.94
C ALA A 31 5.88 -12.19 -5.40
N VAL A 32 6.49 -11.18 -4.80
CA VAL A 32 6.44 -10.97 -3.35
C VAL A 32 5.75 -9.63 -3.07
N TYR A 33 4.74 -9.65 -2.22
CA TYR A 33 4.00 -8.47 -1.80
C TYR A 33 4.19 -8.28 -0.29
N ILE A 34 4.71 -7.13 0.11
CA ILE A 34 5.01 -6.82 1.51
C ILE A 34 4.17 -5.64 1.96
N GLU A 35 3.32 -5.85 2.96
CA GLU A 35 2.56 -4.77 3.56
C GLU A 35 3.43 -3.94 4.52
N SER A 36 3.06 -2.68 4.73
CA SER A 36 3.83 -1.73 5.55
C SER A 36 4.02 -2.19 7.00
N TRP A 37 3.15 -3.04 7.53
CA TRP A 37 3.22 -3.51 8.92
C TRP A 37 3.81 -4.91 9.07
N GLY A 38 4.28 -5.55 7.98
CA GLY A 38 5.10 -6.75 8.03
C GLY A 38 4.65 -7.98 7.27
N PRO A 39 3.37 -8.26 7.04
CA PRO A 39 2.95 -9.45 6.29
C PRO A 39 3.53 -9.48 4.88
N ALA A 40 4.00 -10.65 4.48
CA ALA A 40 4.55 -10.88 3.16
C ALA A 40 3.81 -12.03 2.49
N TYR A 41 3.35 -11.80 1.28
CA TYR A 41 2.62 -12.80 0.49
C TYR A 41 3.51 -13.25 -0.67
N HIS A 42 3.60 -14.56 -0.86
CA HIS A 42 4.50 -15.17 -1.84
C HIS A 42 3.71 -15.77 -3.00
N GLY A 43 3.89 -15.17 -4.18
CA GLY A 43 3.26 -15.60 -5.42
C GLY A 43 1.92 -14.94 -5.68
N ALA A 44 1.59 -14.81 -6.97
CA ALA A 44 0.32 -14.23 -7.42
C ALA A 44 -0.89 -14.94 -6.78
N GLU A 45 -0.79 -16.25 -6.56
CA GLU A 45 -1.87 -17.05 -5.96
C GLU A 45 -2.17 -16.61 -4.53
N GLN A 46 -1.13 -16.46 -3.68
CA GLN A 46 -1.33 -15.99 -2.30
C GLN A 46 -1.83 -14.55 -2.27
N ILE A 47 -1.37 -13.70 -3.18
CA ILE A 47 -1.86 -12.32 -3.29
C ILE A 47 -3.36 -12.32 -3.59
N ALA A 48 -3.81 -13.21 -4.48
CA ALA A 48 -5.23 -13.35 -4.80
C ALA A 48 -6.04 -13.87 -3.60
N TRP A 49 -5.50 -14.83 -2.83
CA TRP A 49 -6.17 -15.31 -1.61
C TRP A 49 -6.33 -14.19 -0.59
N TRP A 50 -5.27 -13.44 -0.33
CA TRP A 50 -5.28 -12.31 0.58
C TRP A 50 -6.26 -11.22 0.12
N PHE A 51 -6.25 -10.88 -1.16
CA PHE A 51 -7.20 -9.91 -1.73
C PHE A 51 -8.65 -10.31 -1.44
N THR A 52 -9.00 -11.57 -1.69
CA THR A 52 -10.35 -12.09 -1.46
C THR A 52 -10.72 -12.03 0.01
N GLU A 53 -9.83 -12.50 0.90
CA GLU A 53 -10.09 -12.54 2.34
C GLU A 53 -10.23 -11.13 2.93
N TRP A 54 -9.31 -10.24 2.58
CA TRP A 54 -9.34 -8.87 3.09
C TRP A 54 -10.63 -8.14 2.68
N ASN A 55 -11.03 -8.25 1.41
CA ASN A 55 -12.22 -7.58 0.90
C ASN A 55 -13.54 -8.19 1.42
N ARG A 56 -13.46 -9.37 1.98
CA ARG A 56 -14.59 -9.99 2.71
C ARG A 56 -14.76 -9.36 4.10
N ARG A 57 -13.68 -8.82 4.67
CA ARG A 57 -13.66 -8.29 6.04
C ARG A 57 -13.67 -6.76 6.12
N GLY A 58 -13.44 -6.09 5.03
CA GLY A 58 -13.34 -4.64 5.03
C GLY A 58 -13.55 -4.02 3.66
N THR A 59 -13.48 -2.71 3.61
CA THR A 59 -13.68 -1.92 2.39
C THR A 59 -12.60 -0.85 2.29
N VAL A 60 -11.94 -0.78 1.14
CA VAL A 60 -11.07 0.34 0.80
C VAL A 60 -11.97 1.49 0.32
N GLU A 61 -11.97 2.59 1.07
CA GLU A 61 -12.81 3.75 0.76
C GLU A 61 -12.11 4.71 -0.21
N ARG A 62 -10.77 4.82 -0.07
CA ARG A 62 -9.93 5.69 -0.88
C ARG A 62 -8.58 5.05 -1.10
N TRP A 63 -8.06 5.23 -2.29
CA TRP A 63 -6.66 4.97 -2.58
C TRP A 63 -6.25 5.92 -3.70
N ASP A 64 -5.95 7.15 -3.32
CA ASP A 64 -5.70 8.24 -4.27
C ASP A 64 -4.22 8.32 -4.60
N ILE A 65 -3.90 8.26 -5.88
CA ILE A 65 -2.54 8.38 -6.38
C ILE A 65 -2.21 9.85 -6.56
N ARG A 66 -1.05 10.29 -6.01
CA ARG A 66 -0.56 11.64 -6.17
C ARG A 66 0.42 11.75 -7.34
N GLN A 67 1.39 10.84 -7.40
CA GLN A 67 2.40 10.86 -8.44
C GLN A 67 3.16 9.54 -8.52
N PHE A 68 3.84 9.36 -9.66
CA PHE A 68 4.72 8.22 -9.91
C PHE A 68 6.15 8.70 -10.12
N PHE A 69 7.10 7.87 -9.69
CA PHE A 69 8.52 8.03 -9.97
C PHE A 69 9.03 6.74 -10.61
N HIS A 70 9.74 6.84 -11.74
CA HIS A 70 10.28 5.68 -12.44
C HIS A 70 11.78 5.73 -12.51
N ARG A 71 12.44 4.60 -12.26
CA ARG A 71 13.88 4.46 -12.42
C ARG A 71 14.22 3.02 -12.78
N GLY A 72 14.73 2.79 -13.98
CA GLY A 72 15.07 1.43 -14.43
C GLY A 72 13.85 0.52 -14.40
N ASP A 73 13.97 -0.60 -13.72
CA ASP A 73 12.89 -1.58 -13.54
C ASP A 73 12.03 -1.31 -12.30
N GLN A 74 12.09 -0.10 -11.75
CA GLN A 74 11.40 0.26 -10.51
C GLN A 74 10.45 1.43 -10.72
N THR A 75 9.35 1.41 -9.98
CA THR A 75 8.39 2.51 -9.88
C THR A 75 8.05 2.75 -8.42
N VAL A 76 8.00 4.01 -8.02
CA VAL A 76 7.45 4.43 -6.73
C VAL A 76 6.17 5.19 -7.01
N VAL A 77 5.11 4.85 -6.29
CA VAL A 77 3.83 5.58 -6.34
C VAL A 77 3.52 6.15 -4.97
N GLU A 78 3.20 7.43 -4.92
CA GLU A 78 2.79 8.14 -3.70
C GLU A 78 1.26 8.21 -3.64
N TRP A 79 0.69 7.94 -2.47
CA TRP A 79 -0.76 7.83 -2.34
C TRP A 79 -1.28 8.21 -0.95
N THR A 80 -2.59 8.41 -0.89
CA THR A 80 -3.38 8.49 0.34
C THR A 80 -4.37 7.35 0.35
N PHE A 81 -4.53 6.69 1.50
CA PHE A 81 -5.34 5.49 1.66
C PHE A 81 -6.31 5.65 2.83
N ALA A 82 -7.53 5.13 2.67
CA ALA A 82 -8.50 5.02 3.75
C ALA A 82 -9.28 3.73 3.62
N ASN A 83 -9.51 3.06 4.75
CA ASN A 83 -10.33 1.87 4.80
C ASN A 83 -11.27 1.88 6.01
N GLN A 84 -12.27 1.01 5.95
CA GLN A 84 -13.13 0.69 7.07
C GLN A 84 -13.31 -0.83 7.12
N MET A 85 -13.00 -1.43 8.27
CA MET A 85 -13.21 -2.85 8.50
C MET A 85 -14.63 -3.09 9.01
N ASP A 86 -15.13 -4.31 8.83
CA ASP A 86 -16.49 -4.70 9.27
C ASP A 86 -16.66 -4.64 10.78
N ASP A 87 -15.56 -4.73 11.55
CA ASP A 87 -15.57 -4.58 13.00
C ASP A 87 -15.60 -3.10 13.45
N GLY A 88 -15.66 -2.16 12.51
CA GLY A 88 -15.75 -0.72 12.78
C GLY A 88 -14.42 0.02 12.79
N ARG A 89 -13.28 -0.68 12.71
CA ARG A 89 -11.98 0.00 12.64
C ARG A 89 -11.85 0.78 11.34
N ARG A 90 -11.33 1.98 11.43
CA ARG A 90 -11.04 2.83 10.28
C ARG A 90 -9.58 3.27 10.34
N GLU A 91 -8.96 3.29 9.17
CA GLU A 91 -7.59 3.77 9.03
C GLU A 91 -7.54 4.79 7.90
N VAL A 92 -6.78 5.86 8.13
CA VAL A 92 -6.43 6.84 7.10
C VAL A 92 -4.95 7.12 7.23
N PHE A 93 -4.21 6.86 6.17
CA PHE A 93 -2.77 7.13 6.17
C PHE A 93 -2.28 7.42 4.75
N GLU A 94 -1.06 7.93 4.66
CA GLU A 94 -0.40 8.15 3.38
C GLU A 94 0.82 7.25 3.29
N GLY A 95 1.34 7.10 2.09
CA GLY A 95 2.52 6.29 1.92
C GLY A 95 3.02 6.26 0.49
N MET A 96 3.94 5.34 0.30
CA MET A 96 4.53 5.05 -1.00
C MET A 96 4.60 3.55 -1.18
N THR A 97 4.49 3.12 -2.42
CA THR A 97 4.68 1.73 -2.82
C THR A 97 5.87 1.67 -3.75
N LEU A 98 6.82 0.78 -3.46
CA LEU A 98 7.94 0.48 -4.34
C LEU A 98 7.61 -0.78 -5.13
N VAL A 99 7.60 -0.67 -6.46
CA VAL A 99 7.32 -1.77 -7.37
C VAL A 99 8.56 -2.08 -8.18
N ARG A 100 8.91 -3.37 -8.25
CA ARG A 100 9.90 -3.88 -9.21
C ARG A 100 9.18 -4.68 -10.28
N TRP A 101 9.56 -4.44 -11.53
CA TRP A 101 8.93 -5.05 -12.69
C TRP A 101 9.77 -6.18 -13.27
N THR A 102 9.11 -7.19 -13.81
CA THR A 102 9.79 -8.18 -14.69
C THR A 102 10.02 -7.57 -16.07
N ALA A 103 10.86 -8.21 -16.88
CA ALA A 103 11.06 -7.81 -18.28
C ALA A 103 9.76 -7.88 -19.08
N ALA A 104 8.82 -8.77 -18.71
CA ALA A 104 7.52 -8.91 -19.35
C ALA A 104 6.48 -7.88 -18.88
N GLY A 105 6.83 -7.01 -17.93
CA GLY A 105 5.92 -5.96 -17.43
C GLY A 105 5.00 -6.39 -16.31
N GLN A 106 5.26 -7.54 -15.69
CA GLN A 106 4.54 -7.97 -14.49
C GLN A 106 5.21 -7.43 -13.22
N ILE A 107 4.46 -7.32 -12.15
CA ILE A 107 5.01 -6.95 -10.85
C ILE A 107 5.76 -8.14 -10.26
N ALA A 108 7.08 -7.99 -10.08
CA ALA A 108 7.93 -9.01 -9.47
C ALA A 108 7.98 -8.86 -7.95
N ARG A 109 7.94 -7.62 -7.46
CA ARG A 109 7.99 -7.31 -6.03
C ARG A 109 7.28 -6.01 -5.78
N LEU A 110 6.51 -5.97 -4.71
CA LEU A 110 5.82 -4.77 -4.27
C LEU A 110 5.99 -4.64 -2.76
N GLN A 111 6.41 -3.47 -2.30
CA GLN A 111 6.52 -3.19 -0.88
C GLN A 111 5.88 -1.85 -0.57
N GLU A 112 5.03 -1.84 0.46
CA GLU A 112 4.32 -0.66 0.92
C GLU A 112 5.03 -0.03 2.11
N PHE A 113 5.06 1.30 2.16
CA PHE A 113 5.59 2.10 3.26
C PHE A 113 4.50 3.10 3.66
N GLY A 114 4.02 2.98 4.88
CA GLY A 114 2.94 3.83 5.36
C GLY A 114 3.42 4.86 6.38
N CYS A 115 2.71 5.97 6.45
CA CYS A 115 2.98 7.03 7.40
C CYS A 115 1.67 7.60 7.94
N ASN A 116 1.62 7.86 9.25
CA ASN A 116 0.45 8.43 9.90
C ASN A 116 0.20 9.85 9.40
N LEU A 117 -1.06 10.17 9.11
CA LEU A 117 -1.49 11.51 8.70
C LEU A 117 -1.60 12.49 9.87
N GLU A 118 -1.76 11.99 11.09
CA GLU A 118 -1.89 12.85 12.26
C GLU A 118 -0.54 13.44 12.62
N ARG A 119 -0.32 14.67 12.17
CA ARG A 119 0.89 15.44 12.47
C ARG A 119 0.69 16.22 13.74
N TYR A 120 1.74 16.30 14.53
CA TYR A 120 1.75 17.16 15.73
C TYR A 120 3.17 17.61 16.02
N ASP A 121 3.28 18.71 16.76
CA ASP A 121 4.57 19.26 17.17
C ASP A 121 4.85 18.87 18.62
N PRO A 122 5.83 17.97 18.88
CA PRO A 122 6.17 17.59 20.24
C PRO A 122 6.64 18.77 21.10
N TYR A 123 7.12 19.83 20.48
CA TYR A 123 7.65 21.00 21.17
C TYR A 123 6.70 22.19 21.17
N ALA A 124 5.42 21.98 20.92
CA ALA A 124 4.44 23.07 20.89
C ALA A 124 4.34 23.84 22.22
N HIS A 125 4.74 23.22 23.32
CA HIS A 125 4.63 23.79 24.68
C HIS A 125 5.99 24.12 25.32
N GLY A 126 7.09 24.07 24.55
CA GLY A 126 8.41 24.42 25.06
C GLY A 126 9.47 23.34 24.81
N PRO A 127 10.62 23.44 25.51
CA PRO A 127 11.79 22.60 25.20
C PRO A 127 11.68 21.16 25.67
N GLU A 128 10.66 20.80 26.45
CA GLU A 128 10.42 19.42 26.82
C GLU A 128 9.42 18.80 25.85
N PRO A 129 9.84 17.75 25.07
CA PRO A 129 8.96 17.16 24.08
C PRO A 129 7.82 16.37 24.69
N ARG A 130 6.64 16.44 24.06
CA ARG A 130 5.47 15.66 24.44
C ARG A 130 5.03 14.82 23.25
N PHE A 131 5.18 13.50 23.39
CA PHE A 131 4.80 12.53 22.36
C PHE A 131 3.46 11.89 22.70
N ARG A 132 2.67 11.57 21.67
CA ARG A 132 1.32 11.03 21.83
C ARG A 132 1.28 9.52 21.92
N ASP A 133 2.29 8.81 21.37
CA ASP A 133 2.27 7.38 21.30
C ASP A 133 3.48 6.75 22.00
N GLN A 134 3.36 5.45 22.28
CA GLN A 134 4.38 4.71 23.01
C GLN A 134 5.61 4.37 22.15
N GLN A 135 5.53 4.51 20.84
CA GLN A 135 6.65 4.25 19.95
C GLN A 135 7.77 5.28 20.13
N ALA A 136 7.47 6.40 20.75
CA ALA A 136 8.45 7.42 21.06
C ALA A 136 9.21 7.16 22.35
N ALA A 137 9.05 6.01 22.99
CA ALA A 137 9.69 5.70 24.28
C ALA A 137 11.24 5.70 24.20
N TRP A 138 11.81 5.51 23.00
CA TRP A 138 13.25 5.59 22.78
C TRP A 138 13.82 7.00 22.86
N PHE A 139 12.96 7.99 22.77
CA PHE A 139 13.38 9.38 22.76
C PHE A 139 13.67 9.85 24.19
#